data_55cf84651c40a3a8691cefb2a65c5cfb
#
_entry.id   55cf84651c40a3a8691cefb2a65c5cfb
#
_cell.length_a   1.000
_cell.length_b   1.000
_cell.length_c   1.000
_cell.angle_alpha   90.00
_cell.angle_beta   90.00
_cell.angle_gamma   90.00
#
_symmetry.space_group_name_H-M   'P 1'
#
loop_
_entity.id
_entity.type
_entity.pdbx_description
1 polymer ?
#
loop_
_entity_poly.entity_id
_entity_poly.type
_entity_poly.pdbx_seq_one_letter_code
_entity_poly.pdbx_strand_id
1 'polypeptide(L)'
;MKYFKTFYSFILLITACSTYAQNNQEVIIETQQLSDNVYMLTGQGGNIGVCVGDQGVFMIDDQFARLTPKILEAIKALSDKPIQFLINTHYHGDHTGGNENIAQQGAKIIAHDNVYKRLSESTPATPKEALPVISFNDKLQLHINGEDVLVFHAENAHTDGDALLYFTRSNVLHTGDTFFSELYPYIDLDSGGSINGYIEAVKKALILIDDDTKIIPGHGKLSNKVKYQFFLSMLEDLKTKVLAEIESGKTEEDVAANTAITKTYDDLGYSWAFINSERIRRTLYKSLKQ
;
A
#
# COMPACT_ATOMS: atom_id res chain seq x y z
N MET A 1 -48.34 71.32 9.42
CA MET A 1 -48.33 70.03 8.72
C MET A 1 -46.92 69.70 8.36
N LYS A 2 -46.25 68.78 9.13
CA LYS A 2 -44.89 68.38 8.90
C LYS A 2 -44.92 66.98 8.30
N TYR A 3 -44.41 66.86 7.07
CA TYR A 3 -44.28 65.58 6.39
C TYR A 3 -42.99 64.91 6.88
N PHE A 4 -43.11 63.73 7.52
CA PHE A 4 -42.02 62.80 7.81
C PHE A 4 -41.76 61.94 6.58
N LYS A 5 -40.56 62.02 6.01
CA LYS A 5 -40.09 61.11 4.95
C LYS A 5 -39.33 59.96 5.60
N THR A 6 -39.90 58.76 5.57
CA THR A 6 -39.27 57.53 6.03
C THR A 6 -38.34 57.01 4.90
N PHE A 7 -37.05 56.94 5.22
CA PHE A 7 -36.04 56.35 4.32
C PHE A 7 -35.95 54.86 4.66
N TYR A 8 -36.31 53.99 3.71
CA TYR A 8 -36.06 52.54 3.83
C TYR A 8 -34.67 52.25 3.22
N SER A 9 -33.71 51.91 4.09
CA SER A 9 -32.43 51.36 3.68
C SER A 9 -32.57 49.85 3.39
N PHE A 10 -32.43 49.51 2.14
CA PHE A 10 -32.36 48.12 1.69
C PHE A 10 -30.93 47.64 1.91
N ILE A 11 -30.70 46.78 2.90
CA ILE A 11 -29.43 46.11 3.12
C ILE A 11 -29.43 44.87 2.23
N LEU A 12 -28.64 44.91 1.13
CA LEU A 12 -28.38 43.79 0.24
C LEU A 12 -27.35 42.85 0.94
N LEU A 13 -27.82 41.73 1.48
CA LEU A 13 -26.95 40.66 2.02
C LEU A 13 -26.37 39.87 0.84
N ILE A 14 -25.14 40.18 0.48
CA ILE A 14 -24.37 39.35 -0.48
C ILE A 14 -23.82 38.14 0.29
N THR A 15 -24.51 37.01 0.21
CA THR A 15 -23.98 35.72 0.62
C THR A 15 -22.92 35.29 -0.37
N ALA A 16 -21.65 35.47 -0.04
CA ALA A 16 -20.54 34.89 -0.77
C ALA A 16 -20.55 33.35 -0.53
N CYS A 17 -21.11 32.62 -1.49
CA CYS A 17 -20.89 31.17 -1.58
C CYS A 17 -19.42 30.97 -1.95
N SER A 18 -18.57 30.71 -0.95
CA SER A 18 -17.23 30.19 -1.18
C SER A 18 -17.38 28.75 -1.67
N THR A 19 -17.38 28.56 -2.98
CA THR A 19 -17.19 27.24 -3.58
C THR A 19 -15.76 26.82 -3.27
N TYR A 20 -15.59 25.92 -2.31
CA TYR A 20 -14.37 25.15 -2.17
C TYR A 20 -14.23 24.32 -3.46
N ALA A 21 -13.47 24.82 -4.42
CA ALA A 21 -12.98 23.99 -5.52
C ALA A 21 -12.04 22.96 -4.87
N GLN A 22 -12.56 21.75 -4.60
CA GLN A 22 -11.71 20.59 -4.41
C GLN A 22 -10.87 20.48 -5.69
N ASN A 23 -9.57 20.58 -5.53
CA ASN A 23 -8.59 20.39 -6.58
C ASN A 23 -8.65 18.89 -6.98
N ASN A 24 -9.65 18.54 -7.80
CA ASN A 24 -9.78 17.22 -8.41
C ASN A 24 -8.72 17.16 -9.53
N GLN A 25 -7.45 17.03 -9.14
CA GLN A 25 -6.47 16.59 -10.13
C GLN A 25 -6.90 15.20 -10.59
N GLU A 26 -7.11 15.11 -11.90
CA GLU A 26 -7.48 13.85 -12.52
C GLU A 26 -6.34 12.83 -12.32
N VAL A 27 -6.66 11.71 -11.66
CA VAL A 27 -5.67 10.64 -11.43
C VAL A 27 -5.30 10.01 -12.77
N ILE A 28 -4.02 9.99 -13.08
CA ILE A 28 -3.46 9.31 -14.25
C ILE A 28 -2.88 7.97 -13.74
N ILE A 29 -3.14 6.88 -14.47
CA ILE A 29 -2.47 5.60 -14.25
C ILE A 29 -1.21 5.57 -15.11
N GLU A 30 -0.05 5.66 -14.46
CA GLU A 30 1.23 5.54 -15.12
C GLU A 30 1.63 4.08 -15.23
N THR A 31 2.18 3.67 -16.38
CA THR A 31 2.62 2.31 -16.64
C THR A 31 4.12 2.29 -16.87
N GLN A 32 4.83 1.45 -16.11
CA GLN A 32 6.27 1.24 -16.25
C GLN A 32 6.57 -0.22 -16.57
N GLN A 33 7.23 -0.48 -17.70
CA GLN A 33 7.69 -1.83 -18.07
C GLN A 33 8.91 -2.24 -17.25
N LEU A 34 8.87 -3.45 -16.67
CA LEU A 34 9.94 -3.99 -15.83
C LEU A 34 10.69 -5.14 -16.52
N SER A 35 9.98 -5.97 -17.29
CA SER A 35 10.54 -7.04 -18.13
C SER A 35 9.71 -7.13 -19.42
N ASP A 36 9.88 -8.18 -20.20
CA ASP A 36 9.13 -8.39 -21.45
C ASP A 36 7.61 -8.48 -21.17
N ASN A 37 7.20 -8.98 -20.01
CA ASN A 37 5.82 -9.28 -19.67
C ASN A 37 5.34 -8.79 -18.29
N VAL A 38 6.22 -8.17 -17.49
CA VAL A 38 5.87 -7.65 -16.15
C VAL A 38 5.95 -6.13 -16.15
N TYR A 39 4.91 -5.50 -15.60
CA TYR A 39 4.72 -4.06 -15.52
C TYR A 39 4.33 -3.62 -14.12
N MET A 40 4.65 -2.39 -13.77
CA MET A 40 4.16 -1.68 -12.59
C MET A 40 3.22 -0.58 -13.04
N LEU A 41 2.03 -0.51 -12.44
CA LEU A 41 1.11 0.61 -12.61
C LEU A 41 1.07 1.43 -11.33
N THR A 42 1.15 2.75 -11.47
CA THR A 42 1.09 3.71 -10.38
C THR A 42 -0.12 4.64 -10.57
N GLY A 43 -0.87 4.88 -9.51
CA GLY A 43 -2.05 5.76 -9.53
C GLY A 43 -2.20 6.49 -8.20
N GLN A 44 -3.36 6.34 -7.55
CA GLN A 44 -3.63 6.92 -6.23
C GLN A 44 -4.01 5.81 -5.23
N GLY A 45 -3.05 5.12 -4.73
CA GLY A 45 -3.19 3.96 -3.82
C GLY A 45 -1.91 3.16 -3.91
N GLY A 46 -1.97 1.89 -3.52
CA GLY A 46 -0.85 1.00 -3.67
C GLY A 46 -0.44 0.77 -5.13
N ASN A 47 0.81 0.47 -5.35
CA ASN A 47 1.30 0.11 -6.67
C ASN A 47 0.72 -1.24 -7.11
N ILE A 48 0.40 -1.35 -8.39
CA ILE A 48 -0.17 -2.56 -9.00
C ILE A 48 0.93 -3.27 -9.79
N GLY A 49 1.05 -4.59 -9.63
CA GLY A 49 1.82 -5.44 -10.51
C GLY A 49 0.94 -6.02 -11.62
N VAL A 50 1.43 -6.09 -12.85
CA VAL A 50 0.71 -6.70 -13.98
C VAL A 50 1.66 -7.60 -14.75
N CYS A 51 1.25 -8.85 -14.99
CA CYS A 51 1.94 -9.77 -15.88
C CYS A 51 1.01 -10.15 -17.04
N VAL A 52 1.46 -9.95 -18.29
CA VAL A 52 0.68 -10.21 -19.49
C VAL A 52 1.28 -11.35 -20.31
N GLY A 53 0.46 -12.07 -21.06
CA GLY A 53 0.90 -13.12 -21.96
C GLY A 53 -0.26 -13.89 -22.58
N ASP A 54 0.03 -15.02 -23.22
CA ASP A 54 -0.97 -15.81 -23.96
C ASP A 54 -2.05 -16.43 -23.07
N GLN A 55 -1.73 -16.69 -21.80
CA GLN A 55 -2.66 -17.26 -20.83
C GLN A 55 -3.59 -16.22 -20.17
N GLY A 56 -3.43 -14.93 -20.53
CA GLY A 56 -4.23 -13.84 -19.96
C GLY A 56 -3.41 -12.87 -19.14
N VAL A 57 -4.11 -12.03 -18.38
CA VAL A 57 -3.50 -11.06 -17.47
C VAL A 57 -3.55 -11.58 -16.03
N PHE A 58 -2.44 -11.43 -15.34
CA PHE A 58 -2.33 -11.64 -13.90
C PHE A 58 -2.05 -10.29 -13.24
N MET A 59 -2.86 -9.92 -12.24
CA MET A 59 -2.76 -8.67 -11.48
C MET A 59 -2.33 -8.93 -10.04
N ILE A 60 -1.62 -7.96 -9.47
CA ILE A 60 -1.32 -7.86 -8.04
C ILE A 60 -1.86 -6.52 -7.57
N ASP A 61 -2.84 -6.54 -6.67
CA ASP A 61 -3.60 -5.40 -6.16
C ASP A 61 -4.39 -4.64 -7.25
N ASP A 62 -5.32 -3.76 -6.84
CA ASP A 62 -6.25 -3.09 -7.77
C ASP A 62 -6.66 -1.67 -7.36
N GLN A 63 -6.04 -1.12 -6.31
CA GLN A 63 -6.30 0.22 -5.79
C GLN A 63 -7.77 0.41 -5.38
N PHE A 64 -8.32 1.60 -5.66
CA PHE A 64 -9.68 1.98 -5.30
C PHE A 64 -10.67 1.70 -6.44
N ALA A 65 -11.90 1.30 -6.12
CA ALA A 65 -12.97 1.03 -7.08
C ALA A 65 -13.17 2.14 -8.14
N ARG A 66 -13.08 3.42 -7.74
CA ARG A 66 -13.23 4.56 -8.64
C ARG A 66 -12.15 4.66 -9.72
N LEU A 67 -11.02 4.00 -9.53
CA LEU A 67 -9.89 4.00 -10.47
C LEU A 67 -9.94 2.80 -11.42
N THR A 68 -10.75 1.79 -11.14
CA THR A 68 -10.84 0.57 -11.96
C THR A 68 -11.02 0.86 -13.46
N PRO A 69 -11.88 1.80 -13.92
CA PRO A 69 -11.98 2.07 -15.36
C PRO A 69 -10.66 2.49 -15.99
N LYS A 70 -9.88 3.33 -15.33
CA LYS A 70 -8.57 3.80 -15.81
C LYS A 70 -7.50 2.70 -15.74
N ILE A 71 -7.55 1.87 -14.70
CA ILE A 71 -6.67 0.71 -14.55
C ILE A 71 -6.93 -0.29 -15.67
N LEU A 72 -8.20 -0.58 -15.97
CA LEU A 72 -8.58 -1.47 -17.07
C LEU A 72 -8.16 -0.92 -18.44
N GLU A 73 -8.23 0.40 -18.64
CA GLU A 73 -7.74 1.06 -19.86
C GLU A 73 -6.22 0.88 -20.00
N ALA A 74 -5.46 1.10 -18.92
CA ALA A 74 -4.02 0.90 -18.91
C ALA A 74 -3.65 -0.56 -19.19
N ILE A 75 -4.36 -1.53 -18.59
CA ILE A 75 -4.15 -2.98 -18.84
C ILE A 75 -4.48 -3.34 -20.28
N LYS A 76 -5.58 -2.79 -20.84
CA LYS A 76 -5.98 -3.05 -22.23
C LYS A 76 -4.94 -2.55 -23.24
N ALA A 77 -4.21 -1.47 -22.91
CA ALA A 77 -3.10 -1.00 -23.72
C ALA A 77 -1.91 -1.99 -23.76
N LEU A 78 -1.79 -2.87 -22.74
CA LEU A 78 -0.75 -3.89 -22.63
C LEU A 78 -1.19 -5.24 -23.23
N SER A 79 -2.47 -5.59 -23.07
CA SER A 79 -3.02 -6.88 -23.52
C SER A 79 -4.54 -6.78 -23.76
N ASP A 80 -5.02 -7.44 -24.80
CA ASP A 80 -6.45 -7.64 -25.10
C ASP A 80 -7.03 -8.91 -24.43
N LYS A 81 -6.16 -9.67 -23.74
CA LYS A 81 -6.55 -10.89 -23.04
C LYS A 81 -7.31 -10.59 -21.74
N PRO A 82 -8.19 -11.50 -21.28
CA PRO A 82 -8.92 -11.34 -20.02
C PRO A 82 -7.98 -11.39 -18.81
N ILE A 83 -8.39 -10.72 -17.73
CA ILE A 83 -7.74 -10.85 -16.42
C ILE A 83 -8.16 -12.20 -15.84
N GLN A 84 -7.20 -13.10 -15.65
CA GLN A 84 -7.44 -14.45 -15.13
C GLN A 84 -7.40 -14.47 -13.60
N PHE A 85 -6.41 -13.80 -13.03
CA PHE A 85 -6.17 -13.78 -11.60
C PHE A 85 -5.85 -12.38 -11.11
N LEU A 86 -6.34 -12.08 -9.91
CA LEU A 86 -5.96 -10.96 -9.07
C LEU A 86 -5.46 -11.52 -7.74
N ILE A 87 -4.24 -11.19 -7.33
CA ILE A 87 -3.77 -11.47 -5.97
C ILE A 87 -3.73 -10.17 -5.17
N ASN A 88 -4.39 -10.15 -4.01
CA ASN A 88 -4.23 -9.06 -3.06
C ASN A 88 -3.06 -9.34 -2.12
N THR A 89 -2.17 -8.36 -1.99
CA THR A 89 -1.03 -8.43 -1.07
C THR A 89 -1.47 -8.38 0.38
N HIS A 90 -2.49 -7.58 0.69
CA HIS A 90 -3.12 -7.47 2.01
C HIS A 90 -4.54 -6.88 1.88
N TYR A 91 -5.23 -6.60 2.99
CA TYR A 91 -6.66 -6.31 2.97
C TYR A 91 -7.02 -4.81 2.85
N HIS A 92 -6.08 -3.85 2.91
CA HIS A 92 -6.40 -2.42 2.89
C HIS A 92 -7.09 -1.99 1.60
N GLY A 93 -7.96 -0.99 1.72
CA GLY A 93 -8.86 -0.58 0.64
C GLY A 93 -8.18 0.08 -0.56
N ASP A 94 -6.96 0.55 -0.43
CA ASP A 94 -6.14 1.06 -1.54
C ASP A 94 -5.34 -0.03 -2.28
N HIS A 95 -5.58 -1.30 -1.91
CA HIS A 95 -5.07 -2.51 -2.56
C HIS A 95 -6.19 -3.46 -3.00
N THR A 96 -7.36 -3.39 -2.36
CA THR A 96 -8.50 -4.31 -2.58
C THR A 96 -9.78 -3.62 -3.01
N GLY A 97 -9.77 -2.29 -3.11
CA GLY A 97 -11.00 -1.53 -3.35
C GLY A 97 -11.62 -1.75 -4.73
N GLY A 98 -10.84 -2.22 -5.71
CA GLY A 98 -11.29 -2.59 -7.04
C GLY A 98 -11.76 -4.04 -7.17
N ASN A 99 -11.62 -4.89 -6.15
CA ASN A 99 -11.87 -6.33 -6.19
C ASN A 99 -13.19 -6.71 -6.87
N GLU A 100 -14.30 -6.07 -6.48
CA GLU A 100 -15.61 -6.34 -7.06
C GLU A 100 -15.62 -6.08 -8.58
N ASN A 101 -15.08 -4.93 -9.00
CA ASN A 101 -15.04 -4.55 -10.40
C ASN A 101 -14.14 -5.47 -11.23
N ILE A 102 -12.99 -5.89 -10.67
CA ILE A 102 -12.07 -6.82 -11.35
C ILE A 102 -12.66 -8.23 -11.40
N ALA A 103 -13.34 -8.70 -10.36
CA ALA A 103 -14.05 -9.96 -10.37
C ALA A 103 -15.18 -9.99 -11.42
N GLN A 104 -15.88 -8.87 -11.63
CA GLN A 104 -16.89 -8.73 -12.70
C GLN A 104 -16.28 -8.86 -14.11
N GLN A 105 -14.97 -8.65 -14.29
CA GLN A 105 -14.25 -8.97 -15.53
C GLN A 105 -13.93 -10.47 -15.68
N GLY A 106 -14.29 -11.30 -14.70
CA GLY A 106 -14.09 -12.75 -14.71
C GLY A 106 -12.85 -13.23 -13.94
N ALA A 107 -12.08 -12.32 -13.37
CA ALA A 107 -10.87 -12.64 -12.60
C ALA A 107 -11.20 -13.48 -11.35
N LYS A 108 -10.29 -14.37 -10.99
CA LYS A 108 -10.32 -15.12 -9.72
C LYS A 108 -9.43 -14.41 -8.71
N ILE A 109 -10.02 -13.98 -7.60
CA ILE A 109 -9.29 -13.30 -6.52
C ILE A 109 -8.61 -14.33 -5.64
N ILE A 110 -7.34 -14.11 -5.34
CA ILE A 110 -6.50 -14.94 -4.48
C ILE A 110 -5.93 -14.05 -3.37
N ALA A 111 -5.90 -14.52 -2.14
CA ALA A 111 -5.26 -13.79 -1.04
C ALA A 111 -4.89 -14.73 0.12
N HIS A 112 -4.16 -14.23 1.10
CA HIS A 112 -3.91 -14.94 2.35
C HIS A 112 -5.21 -15.17 3.15
N ASP A 113 -5.28 -16.25 3.94
CA ASP A 113 -6.46 -16.60 4.76
C ASP A 113 -6.93 -15.45 5.66
N ASN A 114 -6.01 -14.69 6.24
CA ASN A 114 -6.34 -13.53 7.07
C ASN A 114 -6.94 -12.37 6.27
N VAL A 115 -6.53 -12.16 5.03
CA VAL A 115 -7.17 -11.18 4.12
C VAL A 115 -8.62 -11.57 3.86
N TYR A 116 -8.87 -12.84 3.51
CA TYR A 116 -10.24 -13.35 3.35
C TYR A 116 -11.07 -13.12 4.61
N LYS A 117 -10.53 -13.47 5.79
CA LYS A 117 -11.22 -13.30 7.06
C LYS A 117 -11.58 -11.83 7.29
N ARG A 118 -10.62 -10.91 7.17
CA ARG A 118 -10.84 -9.48 7.38
C ARG A 118 -11.85 -8.87 6.42
N LEU A 119 -11.79 -9.23 5.14
CA LEU A 119 -12.76 -8.76 4.15
C LEU A 119 -14.15 -9.35 4.41
N SER A 120 -14.27 -10.63 4.77
CA SER A 120 -15.57 -11.29 5.01
C SER A 120 -16.26 -10.81 6.30
N GLU A 121 -15.49 -10.35 7.29
CA GLU A 121 -15.97 -9.83 8.58
C GLU A 121 -16.07 -8.29 8.60
N SER A 122 -15.79 -7.62 7.48
CA SER A 122 -15.76 -6.14 7.41
C SER A 122 -17.13 -5.49 7.65
N THR A 123 -17.09 -4.24 8.14
CA THR A 123 -18.28 -3.41 8.29
C THR A 123 -18.04 -2.04 7.64
N PRO A 124 -18.80 -1.65 6.60
CA PRO A 124 -19.87 -2.41 5.93
C PRO A 124 -19.37 -3.71 5.28
N ALA A 125 -20.30 -4.68 5.08
CA ALA A 125 -19.94 -5.98 4.53
C ALA A 125 -19.37 -5.87 3.12
N THR A 126 -18.24 -6.53 2.88
CA THR A 126 -17.66 -6.67 1.54
C THR A 126 -18.59 -7.52 0.66
N PRO A 127 -18.92 -7.10 -0.59
CA PRO A 127 -19.66 -7.90 -1.53
C PRO A 127 -19.02 -9.28 -1.73
N LYS A 128 -19.85 -10.33 -1.91
CA LYS A 128 -19.32 -11.71 -2.07
C LYS A 128 -18.39 -11.85 -3.27
N GLU A 129 -18.68 -11.12 -4.32
CA GLU A 129 -17.91 -11.08 -5.56
C GLU A 129 -16.51 -10.49 -5.37
N ALA A 130 -16.35 -9.62 -4.35
CA ALA A 130 -15.08 -8.99 -3.99
C ALA A 130 -14.22 -9.85 -3.04
N LEU A 131 -14.74 -10.97 -2.56
CA LEU A 131 -14.00 -11.86 -1.67
C LEU A 131 -13.06 -12.78 -2.45
N PRO A 132 -11.87 -13.11 -1.92
CA PRO A 132 -11.00 -14.12 -2.47
C PRO A 132 -11.74 -15.49 -2.61
N VAL A 133 -11.63 -16.10 -3.79
CA VAL A 133 -12.20 -17.44 -4.06
C VAL A 133 -11.16 -18.55 -3.88
N ILE A 134 -9.89 -18.16 -3.78
CA ILE A 134 -8.76 -19.04 -3.44
C ILE A 134 -8.00 -18.34 -2.30
N SER A 135 -7.76 -19.07 -1.22
CA SER A 135 -6.91 -18.57 -0.15
C SER A 135 -5.74 -19.51 0.12
N PHE A 136 -4.67 -18.96 0.70
CA PHE A 136 -3.47 -19.71 1.10
C PHE A 136 -3.02 -19.25 2.47
N ASN A 137 -2.21 -20.10 3.14
CA ASN A 137 -1.71 -19.79 4.48
C ASN A 137 -0.21 -19.41 4.48
N ASP A 138 0.66 -20.26 3.94
CA ASP A 138 2.11 -20.03 3.99
C ASP A 138 2.66 -19.55 2.65
N LYS A 139 2.42 -20.33 1.60
CA LYS A 139 2.93 -20.06 0.25
C LYS A 139 2.04 -20.63 -0.83
N LEU A 140 2.14 -20.03 -2.00
CA LEU A 140 1.50 -20.46 -3.24
C LEU A 140 2.51 -20.28 -4.37
N GLN A 141 2.49 -21.15 -5.37
CA GLN A 141 3.25 -20.96 -6.59
C GLN A 141 2.31 -20.97 -7.78
N LEU A 142 2.45 -19.97 -8.65
CA LEU A 142 1.70 -19.84 -9.89
C LEU A 142 2.64 -20.01 -11.07
N HIS A 143 2.18 -20.75 -12.10
CA HIS A 143 2.86 -20.90 -13.37
C HIS A 143 1.98 -20.24 -14.44
N ILE A 144 2.31 -19.02 -14.83
CA ILE A 144 1.50 -18.23 -15.76
C ILE A 144 2.37 -17.36 -16.66
N ASN A 145 2.02 -17.26 -17.94
CA ASN A 145 2.70 -16.42 -18.94
C ASN A 145 4.22 -16.66 -19.03
N GLY A 146 4.64 -17.92 -18.82
CA GLY A 146 6.05 -18.26 -18.78
C GLY A 146 6.78 -17.91 -17.48
N GLU A 147 6.09 -17.32 -16.50
CA GLU A 147 6.63 -17.02 -15.17
C GLU A 147 6.38 -18.15 -14.17
N ASP A 148 7.32 -18.31 -13.26
CA ASP A 148 7.18 -19.04 -12.02
C ASP A 148 7.07 -17.99 -10.89
N VAL A 149 5.84 -17.71 -10.42
CA VAL A 149 5.59 -16.68 -9.41
C VAL A 149 5.51 -17.33 -8.04
N LEU A 150 6.51 -17.06 -7.20
CA LEU A 150 6.49 -17.47 -5.80
C LEU A 150 5.71 -16.44 -4.97
N VAL A 151 4.62 -16.87 -4.36
CA VAL A 151 3.83 -16.07 -3.41
C VAL A 151 4.10 -16.62 -2.01
N PHE A 152 4.46 -15.75 -1.07
CA PHE A 152 4.75 -16.18 0.31
C PHE A 152 4.23 -15.17 1.32
N HIS A 153 3.76 -15.69 2.45
CA HIS A 153 3.24 -14.90 3.54
C HIS A 153 4.37 -14.25 4.36
N ALA A 154 4.14 -12.99 4.76
CA ALA A 154 4.96 -12.24 5.70
C ALA A 154 4.19 -12.08 7.02
N GLU A 155 4.53 -12.92 7.99
CA GLU A 155 3.83 -13.00 9.26
C GLU A 155 3.98 -11.71 10.08
N ASN A 156 2.86 -11.10 10.46
CA ASN A 156 2.78 -9.94 11.36
C ASN A 156 3.70 -8.78 10.95
N ALA A 157 3.80 -8.46 9.66
CA ALA A 157 4.63 -7.38 9.14
C ALA A 157 3.87 -6.04 9.12
N HIS A 158 3.30 -5.65 7.98
CA HIS A 158 2.42 -4.50 7.87
C HIS A 158 1.03 -4.80 8.48
N THR A 159 0.51 -5.99 8.17
CA THR A 159 -0.69 -6.62 8.76
C THR A 159 -0.40 -8.06 9.15
N ASP A 160 -1.42 -8.83 9.52
CA ASP A 160 -1.33 -10.28 9.72
C ASP A 160 -1.60 -11.11 8.45
N GLY A 161 -1.86 -10.47 7.33
CA GLY A 161 -2.24 -11.11 6.07
C GLY A 161 -1.34 -10.78 4.87
N ASP A 162 -0.17 -10.19 5.12
CA ASP A 162 0.69 -9.71 4.04
C ASP A 162 1.26 -10.84 3.18
N ALA A 163 1.30 -10.60 1.86
CA ALA A 163 1.91 -11.49 0.88
C ALA A 163 2.91 -10.72 -0.01
N LEU A 164 4.06 -11.34 -0.26
CA LEU A 164 5.02 -10.90 -1.24
C LEU A 164 4.99 -11.83 -2.45
N LEU A 165 5.25 -11.30 -3.65
CA LEU A 165 5.21 -12.05 -4.89
C LEU A 165 6.50 -11.87 -5.67
N TYR A 166 7.19 -12.97 -5.97
CA TYR A 166 8.44 -12.94 -6.69
C TYR A 166 8.33 -13.65 -8.04
N PHE A 167 8.43 -12.89 -9.14
CA PHE A 167 8.54 -13.37 -10.51
C PHE A 167 9.97 -13.83 -10.74
N THR A 168 10.21 -15.13 -10.66
CA THR A 168 11.58 -15.66 -10.63
C THR A 168 12.32 -15.53 -11.95
N ARG A 169 11.60 -15.53 -13.08
CA ARG A 169 12.22 -15.41 -14.42
C ARG A 169 12.45 -13.95 -14.83
N SER A 170 11.48 -13.11 -14.57
CA SER A 170 11.58 -11.65 -14.80
C SER A 170 12.43 -10.93 -13.75
N ASN A 171 12.75 -11.60 -12.64
CA ASN A 171 13.50 -11.06 -11.51
C ASN A 171 12.84 -9.78 -10.95
N VAL A 172 11.53 -9.86 -10.69
CA VAL A 172 10.71 -8.75 -10.13
C VAL A 172 10.06 -9.21 -8.85
N LEU A 173 10.26 -8.45 -7.77
CA LEU A 173 9.61 -8.64 -6.48
C LEU A 173 8.53 -7.58 -6.27
N HIS A 174 7.29 -7.99 -5.96
CA HIS A 174 6.25 -7.11 -5.43
C HIS A 174 6.10 -7.35 -3.93
N THR A 175 6.25 -6.30 -3.14
CA THR A 175 6.29 -6.42 -1.68
C THR A 175 4.97 -6.09 -0.98
N GLY A 176 4.00 -5.55 -1.71
CA GLY A 176 2.90 -4.86 -1.04
C GLY A 176 3.44 -3.87 -0.01
N ASP A 177 2.68 -3.62 1.04
CA ASP A 177 3.01 -2.63 2.06
C ASP A 177 4.05 -3.11 3.09
N THR A 178 4.74 -4.22 2.82
CA THR A 178 5.95 -4.57 3.57
C THR A 178 7.18 -3.74 3.14
N PHE A 179 7.00 -2.82 2.17
CA PHE A 179 8.01 -1.84 1.76
C PHE A 179 7.37 -0.54 1.25
N PHE A 180 7.75 0.58 1.86
CA PHE A 180 7.48 1.94 1.44
C PHE A 180 8.78 2.56 0.92
N SER A 181 8.88 2.76 -0.40
CA SER A 181 10.13 3.25 -1.01
C SER A 181 10.38 4.71 -0.66
N GLU A 182 11.46 4.97 0.10
CA GLU A 182 11.88 6.31 0.55
C GLU A 182 10.85 7.03 1.44
N LEU A 183 10.02 6.27 2.17
CA LEU A 183 9.00 6.76 3.09
C LEU A 183 9.03 5.96 4.40
N TYR A 184 8.54 6.55 5.50
CA TYR A 184 8.26 5.78 6.71
C TYR A 184 7.12 4.79 6.44
N PRO A 185 7.26 3.53 6.92
CA PRO A 185 6.21 2.53 6.74
C PRO A 185 4.99 2.81 7.61
N TYR A 186 3.84 2.40 7.13
CA TYR A 186 2.68 2.19 7.98
C TYR A 186 2.77 0.77 8.57
N ILE A 187 2.66 0.63 9.87
CA ILE A 187 2.57 -0.64 10.59
C ILE A 187 1.19 -0.65 11.25
N ASP A 188 0.28 -1.48 10.78
CA ASP A 188 -1.08 -1.57 11.30
C ASP A 188 -1.12 -2.51 12.51
N LEU A 189 -0.85 -1.93 13.69
CA LEU A 189 -0.83 -2.68 14.96
C LEU A 189 -2.17 -3.31 15.30
N ASP A 190 -3.28 -2.65 14.92
CA ASP A 190 -4.64 -3.13 15.19
C ASP A 190 -4.98 -4.34 14.31
N SER A 191 -4.25 -4.51 13.23
CA SER A 191 -4.39 -5.64 12.30
C SER A 191 -3.24 -6.64 12.41
N GLY A 192 -2.56 -6.67 13.54
CA GLY A 192 -1.52 -7.66 13.84
C GLY A 192 -0.15 -7.35 13.25
N GLY A 193 0.04 -6.18 12.64
CA GLY A 193 1.35 -5.73 12.19
C GLY A 193 2.30 -5.46 13.34
N SER A 194 3.61 -5.57 13.11
CA SER A 194 4.65 -5.30 14.09
C SER A 194 5.98 -4.93 13.45
N ILE A 195 6.79 -4.13 14.17
CA ILE A 195 8.15 -3.81 13.69
C ILE A 195 9.03 -5.07 13.56
N ASN A 196 8.84 -6.05 14.44
CA ASN A 196 9.60 -7.29 14.39
C ASN A 196 9.25 -8.12 13.15
N GLY A 197 7.95 -8.34 12.89
CA GLY A 197 7.48 -9.03 11.70
C GLY A 197 7.89 -8.30 10.41
N TYR A 198 7.82 -6.97 10.42
CA TYR A 198 8.26 -6.15 9.29
C TYR A 198 9.74 -6.38 8.95
N ILE A 199 10.64 -6.32 9.96
CA ILE A 199 12.07 -6.59 9.80
C ILE A 199 12.30 -8.02 9.25
N GLU A 200 11.60 -9.02 9.80
CA GLU A 200 11.74 -10.41 9.34
C GLU A 200 11.21 -10.61 7.91
N ALA A 201 10.12 -9.93 7.51
CA ALA A 201 9.62 -9.97 6.14
C ALA A 201 10.66 -9.44 5.14
N VAL A 202 11.27 -8.28 5.44
CA VAL A 202 12.31 -7.70 4.60
C VAL A 202 13.54 -8.62 4.52
N LYS A 203 13.99 -9.20 5.64
CA LYS A 203 15.12 -10.15 5.67
C LYS A 203 14.86 -11.38 4.81
N LYS A 204 13.67 -11.99 4.95
CA LYS A 204 13.27 -13.15 4.13
C LYS A 204 13.29 -12.83 2.64
N ALA A 205 12.75 -11.68 2.25
CA ALA A 205 12.73 -11.24 0.85
C ALA A 205 14.14 -10.99 0.31
N LEU A 206 15.03 -10.35 1.09
CA LEU A 206 16.42 -10.07 0.69
C LEU A 206 17.25 -11.33 0.43
N ILE A 207 16.90 -12.48 1.05
CA ILE A 207 17.55 -13.77 0.79
C ILE A 207 17.18 -14.33 -0.61
N LEU A 208 15.99 -14.02 -1.11
CA LEU A 208 15.45 -14.55 -2.36
C LEU A 208 15.91 -13.79 -3.60
N ILE A 209 16.32 -12.52 -3.43
CA ILE A 209 16.60 -11.60 -4.52
C ILE A 209 18.10 -11.36 -4.73
N ASP A 210 18.47 -11.00 -5.94
CA ASP A 210 19.82 -10.58 -6.31
C ASP A 210 19.93 -9.06 -6.54
N ASP A 211 21.10 -8.60 -6.97
CA ASP A 211 21.38 -7.16 -7.13
C ASP A 211 20.66 -6.53 -8.35
N ASP A 212 20.22 -7.34 -9.31
CA ASP A 212 19.49 -6.90 -10.51
C ASP A 212 17.97 -6.93 -10.31
N THR A 213 17.49 -7.44 -9.17
CA THR A 213 16.06 -7.52 -8.87
C THR A 213 15.41 -6.14 -8.86
N LYS A 214 14.35 -5.98 -9.65
CA LYS A 214 13.46 -4.81 -9.60
C LYS A 214 12.39 -5.03 -8.53
N ILE A 215 12.17 -4.03 -7.68
CA ILE A 215 11.26 -4.16 -6.55
C ILE A 215 10.12 -3.15 -6.72
N ILE A 216 8.89 -3.68 -6.81
CA ILE A 216 7.65 -2.90 -6.73
C ILE A 216 7.31 -2.78 -5.24
N PRO A 217 7.46 -1.59 -4.62
CA PRO A 217 7.00 -1.36 -3.26
C PRO A 217 5.48 -1.24 -3.23
N GLY A 218 4.85 -1.39 -2.07
CA GLY A 218 3.44 -1.05 -1.93
C GLY A 218 3.18 0.42 -2.26
N HIS A 219 4.01 1.31 -1.76
CA HIS A 219 3.96 2.75 -2.06
C HIS A 219 5.33 3.31 -2.42
N GLY A 220 5.31 4.36 -3.26
CA GLY A 220 6.51 5.03 -3.72
C GLY A 220 7.00 4.53 -5.08
N LYS A 221 8.21 4.93 -5.45
CA LYS A 221 8.78 4.64 -6.77
C LYS A 221 9.36 3.21 -6.83
N LEU A 222 9.45 2.68 -8.05
CA LEU A 222 10.20 1.46 -8.34
C LEU A 222 11.57 1.49 -7.65
N SER A 223 11.94 0.37 -7.05
CA SER A 223 13.10 0.28 -6.19
C SER A 223 14.03 -0.88 -6.59
N ASN A 224 15.06 -1.09 -5.80
CA ASN A 224 16.06 -2.13 -5.98
C ASN A 224 16.54 -2.66 -4.63
N LYS A 225 17.37 -3.70 -4.65
CA LYS A 225 17.91 -4.35 -3.46
C LYS A 225 18.69 -3.39 -2.55
N VAL A 226 19.47 -2.44 -3.10
CA VAL A 226 20.24 -1.48 -2.28
C VAL A 226 19.32 -0.60 -1.44
N LYS A 227 18.26 -0.04 -2.05
CA LYS A 227 17.27 0.76 -1.32
C LYS A 227 16.48 -0.08 -0.31
N TYR A 228 16.21 -1.33 -0.65
CA TYR A 228 15.50 -2.25 0.25
C TYR A 228 16.36 -2.66 1.45
N GLN A 229 17.67 -2.85 1.26
CA GLN A 229 18.65 -3.03 2.35
C GLN A 229 18.75 -1.78 3.24
N PHE A 230 18.74 -0.58 2.62
CA PHE A 230 18.72 0.67 3.39
C PHE A 230 17.45 0.80 4.24
N PHE A 231 16.30 0.42 3.67
CA PHE A 231 15.03 0.37 4.39
C PHE A 231 15.09 -0.57 5.60
N LEU A 232 15.66 -1.78 5.44
CA LEU A 232 15.93 -2.70 6.56
C LEU A 232 16.77 -2.03 7.64
N SER A 233 17.89 -1.39 7.23
CA SER A 233 18.80 -0.71 8.17
C SER A 233 18.09 0.41 8.93
N MET A 234 17.18 1.14 8.27
CA MET A 234 16.34 2.16 8.92
C MET A 234 15.42 1.54 9.98
N LEU A 235 14.75 0.44 9.65
CA LEU A 235 13.83 -0.23 10.59
C LEU A 235 14.60 -0.72 11.84
N GLU A 236 15.76 -1.33 11.66
CA GLU A 236 16.61 -1.84 12.74
C GLU A 236 17.19 -0.72 13.62
N ASP A 237 17.63 0.40 13.00
CA ASP A 237 18.12 1.58 13.71
C ASP A 237 17.02 2.25 14.55
N LEU A 238 15.85 2.48 13.95
CA LEU A 238 14.71 3.08 14.64
C LEU A 238 14.22 2.19 15.79
N LYS A 239 14.12 0.86 15.55
CA LYS A 239 13.80 -0.11 16.59
C LYS A 239 14.78 -0.04 17.76
N THR A 240 16.08 -0.03 17.48
CA THR A 240 17.14 0.01 18.49
C THR A 240 17.07 1.29 19.32
N LYS A 241 16.88 2.45 18.69
CA LYS A 241 16.76 3.74 19.37
C LYS A 241 15.53 3.80 20.28
N VAL A 242 14.38 3.35 19.79
CA VAL A 242 13.14 3.34 20.57
C VAL A 242 13.23 2.35 21.73
N LEU A 243 13.84 1.18 21.51
CA LEU A 243 14.03 0.18 22.57
C LEU A 243 14.91 0.74 23.72
N ALA A 244 15.99 1.45 23.41
CA ALA A 244 16.85 2.10 24.40
C ALA A 244 16.09 3.15 25.23
N GLU A 245 15.20 3.93 24.61
CA GLU A 245 14.33 4.86 25.33
C GLU A 245 13.37 4.13 26.28
N ILE A 246 12.74 3.04 25.81
CA ILE A 246 11.85 2.20 26.63
C ILE A 246 12.59 1.61 27.83
N GLU A 247 13.78 1.06 27.62
CA GLU A 247 14.64 0.47 28.67
C GLU A 247 15.09 1.52 29.69
N SER A 248 15.24 2.79 29.26
CA SER A 248 15.53 3.90 30.15
C SER A 248 14.33 4.45 30.92
N GLY A 249 13.14 3.80 30.75
CA GLY A 249 11.90 4.15 31.45
C GLY A 249 11.13 5.32 30.84
N LYS A 250 11.42 5.69 29.60
CA LYS A 250 10.68 6.76 28.88
C LYS A 250 9.26 6.32 28.53
N THR A 251 8.35 7.28 28.59
CA THR A 251 6.95 7.11 28.16
C THR A 251 6.80 7.21 26.65
N GLU A 252 5.62 6.86 26.12
CA GLU A 252 5.28 7.07 24.71
C GLU A 252 5.43 8.55 24.32
N GLU A 253 5.00 9.48 25.21
CA GLU A 253 5.09 10.93 24.99
C GLU A 253 6.54 11.41 24.90
N ASP A 254 7.42 10.87 25.76
CA ASP A 254 8.85 11.19 25.73
C ASP A 254 9.48 10.73 24.41
N VAL A 255 9.17 9.50 23.96
CA VAL A 255 9.68 8.95 22.70
C VAL A 255 9.10 9.71 21.49
N ALA A 256 7.82 10.05 21.51
CA ALA A 256 7.18 10.84 20.46
C ALA A 256 7.80 12.23 20.32
N ALA A 257 8.18 12.85 21.43
CA ALA A 257 8.84 14.18 21.46
C ALA A 257 10.32 14.14 21.07
N ASN A 258 10.99 12.97 21.18
CA ASN A 258 12.43 12.85 20.89
C ASN A 258 12.70 12.80 19.38
N THR A 259 12.86 13.97 18.76
CA THR A 259 13.11 14.09 17.32
C THR A 259 14.47 13.51 16.88
N ALA A 260 15.42 13.31 17.80
CA ALA A 260 16.73 12.73 17.49
C ALA A 260 16.63 11.29 16.98
N ILE A 261 15.56 10.54 17.37
CA ILE A 261 15.32 9.16 16.93
C ILE A 261 15.21 9.08 15.41
N THR A 262 14.42 9.98 14.81
CA THR A 262 14.07 9.96 13.38
C THR A 262 14.89 10.93 12.53
N LYS A 263 15.71 11.81 13.14
CA LYS A 263 16.37 12.93 12.46
C LYS A 263 17.09 12.55 11.15
N THR A 264 17.83 11.46 11.15
CA THR A 264 18.57 11.00 9.96
C THR A 264 17.66 10.78 8.76
N TYR A 265 16.49 10.20 8.99
CA TYR A 265 15.52 9.87 7.94
C TYR A 265 14.58 11.03 7.62
N ASP A 266 14.33 11.91 8.61
CA ASP A 266 13.62 13.17 8.40
C ASP A 266 14.40 14.09 7.46
N ASP A 267 15.72 14.19 7.63
CA ASP A 267 16.61 14.95 6.75
C ASP A 267 16.65 14.38 5.32
N LEU A 268 16.31 13.09 5.13
CA LEU A 268 16.17 12.43 3.83
C LEU A 268 14.75 12.52 3.24
N GLY A 269 13.79 13.12 3.97
CA GLY A 269 12.43 13.33 3.48
C GLY A 269 11.49 12.11 3.63
N TYR A 270 11.77 11.16 4.53
CA TYR A 270 10.97 9.96 4.75
C TYR A 270 9.60 10.23 5.38
N SER A 271 9.44 11.39 6.05
CA SER A 271 8.18 11.82 6.65
C SER A 271 7.17 12.25 5.57
N TRP A 272 5.95 11.78 5.65
CA TRP A 272 4.88 12.10 4.72
C TRP A 272 3.55 12.33 5.45
N ALA A 273 2.52 12.77 4.71
CA ALA A 273 1.26 13.23 5.31
C ALA A 273 0.56 12.17 6.17
N PHE A 274 0.62 10.88 5.79
CA PHE A 274 -0.04 9.81 6.53
C PHE A 274 0.84 9.27 7.66
N ILE A 275 2.14 9.08 7.43
CA ILE A 275 3.10 8.64 8.46
C ILE A 275 4.20 9.71 8.61
N ASN A 276 3.96 10.64 9.53
CA ASN A 276 4.98 11.63 9.90
C ASN A 276 5.93 11.08 10.97
N SER A 277 6.99 11.84 11.26
CA SER A 277 8.06 11.47 12.18
C SER A 277 7.55 11.18 13.61
N GLU A 278 6.56 11.91 14.10
CA GLU A 278 5.97 11.64 15.41
C GLU A 278 5.17 10.34 15.39
N ARG A 279 4.34 10.13 14.35
CA ARG A 279 3.51 8.94 14.23
C ARG A 279 4.34 7.67 14.16
N ILE A 280 5.45 7.65 13.40
CA ILE A 280 6.31 6.46 13.35
C ILE A 280 6.98 6.19 14.70
N ARG A 281 7.44 7.21 15.44
CA ARG A 281 8.00 7.02 16.78
C ARG A 281 6.98 6.42 17.77
N ARG A 282 5.73 6.90 17.77
CA ARG A 282 4.63 6.34 18.59
C ARG A 282 4.31 4.91 18.20
N THR A 283 4.21 4.63 16.90
CA THR A 283 3.94 3.28 16.39
C THR A 283 5.00 2.29 16.85
N LEU A 284 6.28 2.67 16.73
CA LEU A 284 7.39 1.81 17.16
C LEU A 284 7.36 1.57 18.67
N TYR A 285 7.10 2.60 19.48
CA TYR A 285 6.96 2.44 20.93
C TYR A 285 5.86 1.43 21.28
N LYS A 286 4.67 1.59 20.70
CA LYS A 286 3.54 0.67 20.94
C LYS A 286 3.86 -0.75 20.47
N SER A 287 4.43 -0.91 19.29
CA SER A 287 4.82 -2.21 18.74
C SER A 287 5.84 -2.95 19.61
N LEU A 288 6.74 -2.24 20.29
CA LEU A 288 7.78 -2.82 21.13
C LEU A 288 7.33 -3.05 22.58
N LYS A 289 6.16 -2.55 22.97
CA LYS A 289 5.54 -2.74 24.30
C LYS A 289 4.48 -3.84 24.31
N GLN A 290 4.05 -4.33 23.13
CA GLN A 290 3.21 -5.51 22.98
C GLN A 290 4.00 -6.78 23.29
#